data_e3c7278e60a96e86fbced585197b28ac
#
_entry.id   e3c7278e60a96e86fbced585197b28ac
#
_cell.length_a   1.000
_cell.length_b   1.000
_cell.length_c   1.000
_cell.angle_alpha   90.00
_cell.angle_beta   90.00
_cell.angle_gamma   90.00
#
_symmetry.space_group_name_H-M   'P 1'
#
loop_
_entity.id
_entity.type
_entity.pdbx_description
1 polymer ?
#
loop_
_entity_poly.entity_id
_entity_poly.type
_entity_poly.pdbx_seq_one_letter_code
_entity_poly.pdbx_strand_id
1 'polypeptide(L)'
;NNNQQLGTSTSTVGVDEEVAVGTLVANLTATDSDTTSFTFSLISGNGSNDQHNSSFTISGTQLLVGGNIDYETTSSLNIYVQASDGTNTFSKALTVNVNDINEPPTISSSSIASDNTSVSVIFSEAVFGGTAQSTATLAANDFSLALAGGTATLSSTTPSSISVNGTTVQLGLPLSGTPNGSEVITISPVSNAIFDVQGLTASSTQSNNTVNANADSDGDGITDPLDLCSGTPQGATVDSEGCAESQKDPDNDGVFAANDNCPTVANPDQADNDQDGVGLSLIHI
;
A
#
# COMPACT_ATOMS: atom_id res chain seq x y z
N ASN A 1 -55.71 -0.78 -14.22
CA ASN A 1 -54.79 0.34 -13.94
C ASN A 1 -53.95 -0.03 -12.73
N ASN A 2 -52.82 -0.67 -12.94
CA ASN A 2 -51.85 -1.00 -11.89
C ASN A 2 -51.17 0.29 -11.43
N ASN A 3 -51.64 0.87 -10.34
CA ASN A 3 -51.03 2.03 -9.73
C ASN A 3 -50.14 1.63 -8.53
N GLN A 4 -49.35 0.54 -8.70
CA GLN A 4 -48.44 0.04 -7.68
C GLN A 4 -47.27 1.02 -7.51
N GLN A 5 -46.97 1.39 -6.28
CA GLN A 5 -45.81 2.22 -5.94
C GLN A 5 -45.02 1.51 -4.85
N LEU A 6 -43.72 1.39 -5.09
CA LEU A 6 -42.74 0.89 -4.12
C LEU A 6 -41.97 2.08 -3.53
N GLY A 7 -41.83 2.10 -2.25
CA GLY A 7 -41.10 3.11 -1.51
C GLY A 7 -40.43 2.55 -0.25
N THR A 8 -39.86 3.44 0.50
CA THR A 8 -39.33 3.21 1.83
C THR A 8 -40.05 4.13 2.82
N SER A 9 -40.05 3.77 4.10
CA SER A 9 -40.65 4.59 5.15
C SER A 9 -40.02 5.98 5.30
N THR A 10 -38.84 6.18 4.73
CA THR A 10 -38.09 7.46 4.72
C THR A 10 -37.84 7.89 3.29
N SER A 11 -37.72 9.20 3.05
CA SER A 11 -37.39 9.76 1.72
C SER A 11 -35.94 9.51 1.32
N THR A 12 -35.06 9.28 2.28
CA THR A 12 -33.64 8.94 2.09
C THR A 12 -33.35 7.68 2.86
N VAL A 13 -32.72 6.72 2.22
CA VAL A 13 -32.26 5.48 2.86
C VAL A 13 -30.78 5.62 3.10
N GLY A 14 -30.37 5.45 4.35
CA GLY A 14 -28.97 5.50 4.75
C GLY A 14 -28.66 4.46 5.81
N VAL A 15 -27.43 4.06 5.88
CA VAL A 15 -26.90 3.14 6.88
C VAL A 15 -25.46 3.56 7.21
N ASP A 16 -25.08 3.47 8.46
CA ASP A 16 -23.68 3.66 8.86
C ASP A 16 -22.87 2.45 8.38
N GLU A 17 -21.61 2.69 8.02
CA GLU A 17 -20.70 1.61 7.74
C GLU A 17 -20.35 0.80 8.98
N GLU A 18 -19.62 -0.31 8.82
CA GLU A 18 -19.19 -1.22 9.89
C GLU A 18 -20.30 -1.77 10.79
N VAL A 19 -21.57 -1.52 10.48
CA VAL A 19 -22.69 -2.06 11.26
C VAL A 19 -22.82 -3.57 11.07
N ALA A 20 -23.31 -4.23 12.10
CA ALA A 20 -23.49 -5.68 12.09
C ALA A 20 -24.49 -6.15 11.02
N VAL A 21 -24.22 -7.32 10.43
CA VAL A 21 -25.21 -8.04 9.59
C VAL A 21 -26.51 -8.21 10.36
N GLY A 22 -27.63 -7.92 9.70
CA GLY A 22 -28.97 -7.92 10.31
C GLY A 22 -29.41 -6.54 10.81
N THR A 23 -28.57 -5.50 10.76
CA THR A 23 -28.97 -4.13 11.10
C THR A 23 -30.06 -3.64 10.15
N LEU A 24 -31.12 -3.02 10.70
CA LEU A 24 -32.20 -2.46 9.93
C LEU A 24 -31.78 -1.22 9.16
N VAL A 25 -31.96 -1.24 7.84
CA VAL A 25 -31.70 -0.12 6.94
C VAL A 25 -32.97 0.68 6.67
N ALA A 26 -34.05 0.00 6.31
CA ALA A 26 -35.32 0.63 6.03
C ALA A 26 -36.51 -0.35 6.15
N ASN A 27 -37.69 0.19 6.33
CA ASN A 27 -38.93 -0.57 6.10
C ASN A 27 -39.40 -0.28 4.66
N LEU A 28 -39.61 -1.34 3.91
CA LEU A 28 -40.15 -1.29 2.55
C LEU A 28 -41.67 -1.14 2.63
N THR A 29 -42.20 -0.32 1.75
CA THR A 29 -43.66 -0.08 1.65
C THR A 29 -44.07 -0.20 0.18
N ALA A 30 -45.27 -0.71 -0.04
CA ALA A 30 -45.92 -0.68 -1.34
C ALA A 30 -47.37 -0.26 -1.19
N THR A 31 -47.93 0.32 -2.23
CA THR A 31 -49.34 0.71 -2.30
C THR A 31 -49.94 0.22 -3.60
N ASP A 32 -51.16 -0.26 -3.52
CA ASP A 32 -51.97 -0.61 -4.68
C ASP A 32 -53.45 -0.24 -4.37
N SER A 33 -54.25 -0.22 -5.40
CA SER A 33 -55.67 0.17 -5.30
C SER A 33 -56.58 -0.91 -4.71
N ASP A 34 -56.18 -2.19 -4.78
CA ASP A 34 -57.00 -3.35 -4.46
C ASP A 34 -56.39 -4.27 -3.39
N THR A 35 -55.15 -4.03 -2.95
CA THR A 35 -54.50 -4.80 -1.88
C THR A 35 -53.65 -3.93 -0.96
N THR A 36 -53.47 -4.42 0.26
CA THR A 36 -52.57 -3.88 1.27
C THR A 36 -51.49 -4.88 1.70
N SER A 37 -51.50 -6.09 1.10
CA SER A 37 -50.55 -7.15 1.45
C SER A 37 -49.50 -7.33 0.33
N PHE A 38 -48.24 -7.19 0.69
CA PHE A 38 -47.10 -7.28 -0.25
C PHE A 38 -46.00 -8.16 0.32
N THR A 39 -45.33 -8.86 -0.59
CA THR A 39 -44.05 -9.50 -0.32
C THR A 39 -42.95 -8.72 -1.04
N PHE A 40 -41.76 -8.68 -0.45
CA PHE A 40 -40.62 -7.96 -1.00
C PHE A 40 -39.44 -8.91 -1.25
N SER A 41 -38.71 -8.68 -2.31
CA SER A 41 -37.50 -9.44 -2.65
C SER A 41 -36.47 -8.56 -3.38
N LEU A 42 -35.18 -8.92 -3.23
CA LEU A 42 -34.13 -8.42 -4.10
C LEU A 42 -34.11 -9.25 -5.37
N ILE A 43 -34.09 -8.60 -6.52
CA ILE A 43 -34.11 -9.26 -7.83
C ILE A 43 -32.95 -8.78 -8.71
N SER A 44 -32.58 -9.61 -9.69
CA SER A 44 -31.61 -9.22 -10.71
C SER A 44 -32.18 -8.10 -11.58
N GLY A 45 -31.34 -7.11 -11.84
CA GLY A 45 -31.62 -5.97 -12.71
C GLY A 45 -30.74 -5.96 -13.97
N ASN A 46 -30.10 -4.82 -14.24
CA ASN A 46 -29.27 -4.60 -15.43
C ASN A 46 -27.75 -4.56 -15.12
N GLY A 47 -27.35 -4.97 -13.93
CA GLY A 47 -25.96 -4.93 -13.45
C GLY A 47 -25.52 -3.61 -12.83
N SER A 48 -26.27 -2.53 -13.04
CA SER A 48 -25.98 -1.23 -12.41
C SER A 48 -26.95 -0.93 -11.26
N ASN A 49 -28.22 -1.27 -11.41
CA ASN A 49 -29.26 -1.00 -10.41
C ASN A 49 -29.38 -2.08 -9.32
N ASP A 50 -28.71 -3.21 -9.47
CA ASP A 50 -28.71 -4.36 -8.56
C ASP A 50 -27.28 -4.75 -8.11
N GLN A 51 -26.31 -3.89 -8.41
CA GLN A 51 -24.86 -4.16 -8.20
C GLN A 51 -24.55 -4.57 -6.76
N HIS A 52 -25.29 -4.00 -5.79
CA HIS A 52 -25.04 -4.20 -4.37
C HIS A 52 -26.14 -5.01 -3.66
N ASN A 53 -26.96 -5.77 -4.40
CA ASN A 53 -27.98 -6.63 -3.81
C ASN A 53 -27.40 -7.60 -2.76
N SER A 54 -26.18 -8.10 -2.98
CA SER A 54 -25.52 -9.05 -2.06
C SER A 54 -25.16 -8.43 -0.70
N SER A 55 -25.09 -7.11 -0.59
CA SER A 55 -24.84 -6.40 0.66
C SER A 55 -26.10 -6.30 1.55
N PHE A 56 -27.25 -6.79 1.09
CA PHE A 56 -28.53 -6.66 1.80
C PHE A 56 -29.31 -7.97 1.81
N THR A 57 -30.24 -8.06 2.77
CA THR A 57 -31.26 -9.10 2.84
C THR A 57 -32.62 -8.48 3.12
N ILE A 58 -33.68 -9.15 2.72
CA ILE A 58 -35.04 -8.73 3.04
C ILE A 58 -35.72 -9.79 3.96
N SER A 59 -36.28 -9.34 5.10
CA SER A 59 -37.06 -10.16 6.01
C SER A 59 -38.42 -9.50 6.25
N GLY A 60 -39.48 -10.09 5.69
CA GLY A 60 -40.77 -9.46 5.66
C GLY A 60 -40.76 -8.14 4.90
N THR A 61 -41.00 -7.04 5.62
CA THR A 61 -40.92 -5.68 5.07
C THR A 61 -39.60 -4.97 5.37
N GLN A 62 -38.65 -5.63 6.06
CA GLN A 62 -37.41 -5.02 6.50
C GLN A 62 -36.31 -5.28 5.51
N LEU A 63 -35.63 -4.20 5.05
CA LEU A 63 -34.36 -4.24 4.39
C LEU A 63 -33.26 -4.21 5.46
N LEU A 64 -32.43 -5.24 5.49
CA LEU A 64 -31.40 -5.45 6.49
C LEU A 64 -30.02 -5.51 5.83
N VAL A 65 -28.97 -5.12 6.56
CA VAL A 65 -27.60 -5.36 6.17
C VAL A 65 -27.34 -6.87 6.04
N GLY A 66 -26.79 -7.30 4.92
CA GLY A 66 -26.51 -8.70 4.60
C GLY A 66 -25.03 -9.02 4.45
N GLY A 67 -24.18 -8.00 4.34
CA GLY A 67 -22.72 -8.11 4.16
C GLY A 67 -21.99 -6.92 4.75
N ASN A 68 -20.65 -6.88 4.55
CA ASN A 68 -19.86 -5.72 4.96
C ASN A 68 -20.27 -4.48 4.16
N ILE A 69 -20.40 -3.36 4.85
CA ILE A 69 -20.65 -2.04 4.30
C ILE A 69 -19.48 -1.17 4.74
N ASP A 70 -18.84 -0.50 3.79
CA ASP A 70 -17.58 0.22 3.93
C ASP A 70 -17.65 1.44 3.00
N TYR A 71 -17.60 2.62 3.59
CA TYR A 71 -17.78 3.90 2.90
C TYR A 71 -16.62 4.20 1.95
N GLU A 72 -15.39 3.85 2.33
CA GLU A 72 -14.17 4.08 1.53
C GLU A 72 -14.19 3.22 0.26
N THR A 73 -14.81 2.04 0.34
CA THR A 73 -15.04 1.18 -0.82
C THR A 73 -16.18 1.72 -1.67
N THR A 74 -17.32 2.08 -1.05
CA THR A 74 -18.50 2.56 -1.78
C THR A 74 -19.44 3.36 -0.90
N SER A 75 -19.52 4.67 -1.11
CA SER A 75 -20.39 5.59 -0.37
C SER A 75 -21.88 5.50 -0.75
N SER A 76 -22.24 4.70 -1.77
CA SER A 76 -23.61 4.62 -2.30
C SER A 76 -23.89 3.27 -2.93
N LEU A 77 -24.87 2.55 -2.40
CA LEU A 77 -25.16 1.17 -2.75
C LEU A 77 -26.49 1.09 -3.52
N ASN A 78 -26.45 0.58 -4.76
CA ASN A 78 -27.61 0.42 -5.61
C ASN A 78 -28.20 -0.99 -5.48
N ILE A 79 -29.48 -1.07 -5.15
CA ILE A 79 -30.24 -2.33 -5.03
C ILE A 79 -31.50 -2.29 -5.87
N TYR A 80 -31.95 -3.45 -6.30
CA TYR A 80 -33.17 -3.57 -7.11
C TYR A 80 -34.19 -4.42 -6.37
N VAL A 81 -35.25 -3.76 -5.93
CA VAL A 81 -36.28 -4.34 -5.07
C VAL A 81 -37.55 -4.56 -5.89
N GLN A 82 -38.19 -5.70 -5.68
CA GLN A 82 -39.51 -6.03 -6.21
C GLN A 82 -40.50 -6.15 -5.06
N ALA A 83 -41.68 -5.58 -5.26
CA ALA A 83 -42.89 -5.82 -4.46
C ALA A 83 -43.84 -6.70 -5.28
N SER A 84 -44.51 -7.67 -4.64
CA SER A 84 -45.54 -8.52 -5.23
C SER A 84 -46.76 -8.62 -4.32
N ASP A 85 -47.92 -8.51 -4.91
CA ASP A 85 -49.24 -8.76 -4.26
C ASP A 85 -49.70 -10.21 -4.44
N GLY A 86 -48.89 -11.06 -5.08
CA GLY A 86 -49.23 -12.45 -5.42
C GLY A 86 -49.82 -12.61 -6.83
N THR A 87 -50.22 -11.53 -7.49
CA THR A 87 -50.76 -11.51 -8.85
C THR A 87 -49.91 -10.68 -9.79
N ASN A 88 -49.51 -9.51 -9.31
CA ASN A 88 -48.70 -8.55 -10.06
C ASN A 88 -47.38 -8.25 -9.32
N THR A 89 -46.43 -7.70 -10.04
CA THR A 89 -45.15 -7.27 -9.47
C THR A 89 -44.80 -5.86 -9.94
N PHE A 90 -44.16 -5.10 -9.05
CA PHE A 90 -43.58 -3.82 -9.35
C PHE A 90 -42.14 -3.77 -8.82
N SER A 91 -41.21 -3.30 -9.64
CA SER A 91 -39.81 -3.26 -9.26
C SER A 91 -39.25 -1.85 -9.35
N LYS A 92 -38.37 -1.51 -8.42
CA LYS A 92 -37.74 -0.19 -8.33
C LYS A 92 -36.29 -0.30 -7.88
N ALA A 93 -35.43 0.46 -8.52
CA ALA A 93 -34.09 0.72 -8.02
C ALA A 93 -34.15 1.66 -6.81
N LEU A 94 -33.45 1.29 -5.76
CA LEU A 94 -33.22 2.11 -4.57
C LEU A 94 -31.72 2.33 -4.40
N THR A 95 -31.37 3.50 -3.91
CA THR A 95 -30.02 3.82 -3.49
C THR A 95 -29.97 3.94 -1.98
N VAL A 96 -29.05 3.21 -1.36
CA VAL A 96 -28.73 3.30 0.05
C VAL A 96 -27.45 4.08 0.18
N ASN A 97 -27.47 5.23 0.85
CA ASN A 97 -26.27 5.99 1.15
C ASN A 97 -25.56 5.37 2.35
N VAL A 98 -24.26 5.21 2.26
CA VAL A 98 -23.43 4.83 3.39
C VAL A 98 -22.97 6.10 4.08
N ASN A 99 -23.12 6.14 5.40
CA ASN A 99 -22.62 7.23 6.21
C ASN A 99 -21.21 6.86 6.69
N ASP A 100 -20.29 7.75 6.47
CA ASP A 100 -18.90 7.69 6.94
C ASP A 100 -18.87 7.77 8.48
N ILE A 101 -18.22 6.81 9.08
CA ILE A 101 -17.89 6.78 10.52
C ILE A 101 -16.38 6.91 10.63
N ASN A 102 -15.92 7.85 11.39
CA ASN A 102 -14.49 8.05 11.55
C ASN A 102 -13.82 6.86 12.25
N GLU A 103 -12.83 6.24 11.61
CA GLU A 103 -12.04 5.13 12.12
C GLU A 103 -10.64 5.58 12.54
N PRO A 104 -9.96 4.77 13.38
CA PRO A 104 -8.56 5.00 13.69
C PRO A 104 -7.66 4.86 12.45
N PRO A 105 -6.63 5.71 12.29
CA PRO A 105 -5.70 5.59 11.18
C PRO A 105 -5.01 4.23 11.13
N THR A 106 -4.95 3.65 9.94
CA THR A 106 -4.27 2.37 9.68
C THR A 106 -3.17 2.52 8.64
N ILE A 107 -2.18 1.63 8.67
CA ILE A 107 -1.17 1.56 7.62
C ILE A 107 -1.75 0.76 6.45
N SER A 108 -1.97 1.43 5.33
CA SER A 108 -2.50 0.84 4.09
C SER A 108 -1.42 0.09 3.32
N SER A 109 -0.18 0.59 3.32
CA SER A 109 0.96 -0.07 2.68
C SER A 109 2.29 0.41 3.23
N SER A 110 3.33 -0.40 3.00
CA SER A 110 4.72 -0.07 3.32
C SER A 110 5.64 -0.43 2.17
N SER A 111 6.71 0.31 2.00
CA SER A 111 7.78 0.03 1.04
C SER A 111 9.13 0.47 1.58
N ILE A 112 10.21 -0.12 1.07
CA ILE A 112 11.58 0.25 1.41
C ILE A 112 12.26 0.89 0.20
N ALA A 113 13.14 1.84 0.45
CA ALA A 113 14.00 2.42 -0.59
C ALA A 113 15.01 1.38 -1.10
N SER A 114 15.39 1.47 -2.37
CA SER A 114 16.31 0.51 -3.00
C SER A 114 17.66 0.43 -2.28
N ASP A 115 18.09 1.52 -1.66
CA ASP A 115 19.35 1.65 -0.91
C ASP A 115 19.21 1.32 0.59
N ASN A 116 18.06 0.84 1.03
CA ASN A 116 17.73 0.55 2.44
C ASN A 116 17.86 1.76 3.40
N THR A 117 17.96 2.98 2.90
CA THR A 117 18.14 4.16 3.77
C THR A 117 16.85 4.62 4.44
N SER A 118 15.69 4.26 3.87
CA SER A 118 14.39 4.66 4.40
C SER A 118 13.29 3.66 4.09
N VAL A 119 12.24 3.72 4.91
CA VAL A 119 10.96 3.06 4.68
C VAL A 119 9.86 4.11 4.53
N SER A 120 8.93 3.87 3.63
CA SER A 120 7.72 4.67 3.47
C SER A 120 6.52 3.88 3.93
N VAL A 121 5.68 4.50 4.76
CA VAL A 121 4.36 3.98 5.13
C VAL A 121 3.29 4.92 4.63
N ILE A 122 2.21 4.37 4.10
CA ILE A 122 1.04 5.13 3.67
C ILE A 122 -0.09 4.79 4.63
N PHE A 123 -0.65 5.81 5.26
CA PHE A 123 -1.81 5.68 6.12
C PHE A 123 -3.12 5.77 5.32
N SER A 124 -4.20 5.25 5.89
CA SER A 124 -5.56 5.38 5.35
C SER A 124 -5.97 6.84 5.19
N GLU A 125 -5.44 7.71 6.04
CA GLU A 125 -5.76 9.12 6.13
C GLU A 125 -4.57 9.98 6.62
N ALA A 126 -4.78 11.29 6.73
CA ALA A 126 -3.77 12.20 7.28
C ALA A 126 -3.59 11.99 8.78
N VAL A 127 -2.34 11.86 9.21
CA VAL A 127 -1.97 11.58 10.60
C VAL A 127 -1.13 12.68 11.20
N PHE A 128 -1.28 12.86 12.52
CA PHE A 128 -0.69 13.92 13.31
C PHE A 128 -0.07 13.36 14.59
N GLY A 129 0.95 14.06 15.10
CA GLY A 129 1.58 13.77 16.39
C GLY A 129 0.94 14.56 17.55
N GLY A 130 1.50 14.39 18.74
CA GLY A 130 1.13 15.15 19.92
C GLY A 130 0.03 14.51 20.76
N THR A 131 -1.13 15.14 20.85
CA THR A 131 -2.30 14.65 21.59
C THR A 131 -3.52 14.64 20.70
N ALA A 132 -4.56 13.93 21.13
CA ALA A 132 -5.84 13.88 20.42
C ALA A 132 -6.32 15.28 19.99
N GLN A 133 -6.81 15.41 18.77
CA GLN A 133 -7.24 16.66 18.13
C GLN A 133 -6.11 17.70 17.92
N SER A 134 -4.86 17.26 18.00
CA SER A 134 -3.70 18.07 17.65
C SER A 134 -3.45 17.97 16.13
N THR A 135 -2.97 19.06 15.54
CA THR A 135 -2.40 19.08 14.19
C THR A 135 -0.87 19.22 14.23
N ALA A 136 -0.25 18.80 15.35
CA ALA A 136 1.19 18.81 15.49
C ALA A 136 1.83 17.85 14.46
N THR A 137 3.00 18.23 14.00
CA THR A 137 3.77 17.35 13.09
C THR A 137 4.21 16.09 13.83
N LEU A 138 4.21 14.97 13.11
CA LEU A 138 4.78 13.72 13.60
C LEU A 138 6.28 13.87 13.86
N ALA A 139 6.75 13.17 14.89
CA ALA A 139 8.15 13.04 15.23
C ALA A 139 8.64 11.60 15.01
N ALA A 140 9.94 11.40 14.84
CA ALA A 140 10.49 10.05 14.61
C ALA A 140 10.19 9.08 15.77
N ASN A 141 10.11 9.60 17.01
CA ASN A 141 9.78 8.81 18.20
C ASN A 141 8.28 8.46 18.35
N ASP A 142 7.43 8.92 17.41
CA ASP A 142 6.04 8.44 17.32
C ASP A 142 5.96 7.06 16.64
N PHE A 143 7.11 6.59 16.10
CA PHE A 143 7.26 5.28 15.48
C PHE A 143 8.29 4.43 16.18
N SER A 144 8.07 3.12 16.16
CA SER A 144 9.02 2.09 16.59
C SER A 144 9.33 1.14 15.46
N LEU A 145 10.61 0.81 15.30
CA LEU A 145 11.11 -0.16 14.34
C LEU A 145 11.52 -1.44 15.07
N ALA A 146 11.21 -2.57 14.48
CA ALA A 146 11.73 -3.87 14.85
C ALA A 146 12.30 -4.57 13.63
N LEU A 147 13.32 -5.40 13.82
CA LEU A 147 13.94 -6.20 12.77
C LEU A 147 14.05 -7.65 13.21
N ALA A 148 13.69 -8.55 12.34
CA ALA A 148 13.80 -9.99 12.53
C ALA A 148 14.45 -10.65 11.31
N GLY A 149 15.22 -11.70 11.53
CA GLY A 149 15.93 -12.43 10.47
C GLY A 149 17.20 -11.71 9.98
N GLY A 150 17.85 -12.32 8.99
CA GLY A 150 18.99 -11.79 8.30
C GLY A 150 20.27 -11.63 9.11
N THR A 151 21.19 -10.84 8.59
CA THR A 151 22.53 -10.58 9.14
C THR A 151 22.71 -9.14 9.61
N ALA A 152 21.92 -8.21 9.06
CA ALA A 152 21.92 -6.81 9.48
C ALA A 152 21.18 -6.63 10.82
N THR A 153 21.40 -5.49 11.45
CA THR A 153 20.79 -5.09 12.73
C THR A 153 20.29 -3.66 12.66
N LEU A 154 19.39 -3.26 13.58
CA LEU A 154 19.06 -1.86 13.79
C LEU A 154 19.97 -1.25 14.86
N SER A 155 20.60 -0.12 14.57
CA SER A 155 21.36 0.66 15.56
C SER A 155 20.46 1.43 16.53
N SER A 156 19.17 1.61 16.17
CA SER A 156 18.12 2.21 16.99
C SER A 156 16.76 1.62 16.60
N THR A 157 15.87 1.47 17.58
CA THR A 157 14.45 1.15 17.34
C THR A 157 13.61 2.38 16.97
N THR A 158 14.18 3.58 17.06
CA THR A 158 13.55 4.82 16.61
C THR A 158 14.11 5.17 15.24
N PRO A 159 13.26 5.56 14.25
CA PRO A 159 13.73 6.05 12.96
C PRO A 159 14.74 7.19 13.09
N SER A 160 15.72 7.25 12.20
CA SER A 160 16.77 8.27 12.21
C SER A 160 16.28 9.64 11.71
N SER A 161 15.20 9.66 10.96
CA SER A 161 14.55 10.87 10.43
C SER A 161 13.08 10.60 10.13
N ILE A 162 12.32 11.67 9.91
CA ILE A 162 10.92 11.61 9.45
C ILE A 162 10.65 12.73 8.46
N SER A 163 9.87 12.43 7.43
CA SER A 163 9.21 13.43 6.60
C SER A 163 7.78 12.98 6.29
N VAL A 164 6.86 13.94 6.18
CA VAL A 164 5.43 13.69 5.98
C VAL A 164 4.96 14.44 4.74
N ASN A 165 4.26 13.74 3.86
CA ASN A 165 3.62 14.32 2.68
C ASN A 165 2.23 13.71 2.50
N GLY A 166 1.19 14.44 2.92
CA GLY A 166 -0.17 13.93 2.94
C GLY A 166 -0.31 12.73 3.87
N THR A 167 -0.74 11.59 3.32
CA THR A 167 -0.86 10.32 4.04
C THR A 167 0.43 9.50 4.07
N THR A 168 1.46 9.93 3.33
CA THR A 168 2.74 9.22 3.24
C THR A 168 3.72 9.74 4.29
N VAL A 169 4.24 8.84 5.09
CA VAL A 169 5.29 9.09 6.08
C VAL A 169 6.54 8.32 5.67
N GLN A 170 7.62 9.05 5.43
CA GLN A 170 8.93 8.46 5.16
C GLN A 170 9.78 8.51 6.43
N LEU A 171 10.34 7.37 6.80
CA LEU A 171 11.12 7.16 8.01
C LEU A 171 12.54 6.73 7.64
N GLY A 172 13.54 7.42 8.14
CA GLY A 172 14.94 7.01 7.99
C GLY A 172 15.19 5.70 8.71
N LEU A 173 15.79 4.73 8.04
CA LEU A 173 16.05 3.39 8.56
C LEU A 173 17.47 3.32 9.13
N PRO A 174 17.66 3.16 10.45
CA PRO A 174 18.97 3.07 11.07
C PRO A 174 19.54 1.64 10.98
N LEU A 175 19.61 1.10 9.75
CA LEU A 175 20.17 -0.21 9.46
C LEU A 175 21.68 -0.20 9.61
N SER A 176 22.27 -1.29 10.10
CA SER A 176 23.71 -1.47 10.31
C SER A 176 24.13 -2.89 9.93
N GLY A 177 25.25 -3.01 9.27
CA GLY A 177 25.75 -4.26 8.70
C GLY A 177 25.21 -4.50 7.29
N THR A 178 25.62 -5.59 6.68
CA THR A 178 25.27 -5.98 5.31
C THR A 178 24.01 -6.84 5.34
N PRO A 179 22.89 -6.39 4.76
CA PRO A 179 21.66 -7.16 4.70
C PRO A 179 21.76 -8.29 3.67
N ASN A 180 21.15 -9.42 3.98
CA ASN A 180 21.10 -10.58 3.08
C ASN A 180 19.72 -10.82 2.44
N GLY A 181 18.79 -9.89 2.60
CA GLY A 181 17.44 -9.96 2.04
C GLY A 181 16.44 -10.79 2.87
N SER A 182 16.89 -11.37 3.99
CA SER A 182 16.01 -12.11 4.91
C SER A 182 15.56 -11.26 6.10
N GLU A 183 16.02 -10.03 6.18
CA GLU A 183 15.62 -9.07 7.20
C GLU A 183 14.19 -8.60 6.96
N VAL A 184 13.33 -8.77 7.96
CA VAL A 184 11.97 -8.24 7.98
C VAL A 184 11.93 -7.08 8.95
N ILE A 185 11.71 -5.88 8.43
CA ILE A 185 11.54 -4.65 9.21
C ILE A 185 10.04 -4.47 9.47
N THR A 186 9.68 -4.31 10.75
CA THR A 186 8.32 -3.98 11.17
C THR A 186 8.28 -2.54 11.66
N ILE A 187 7.33 -1.77 11.15
CA ILE A 187 7.09 -0.37 11.51
C ILE A 187 5.81 -0.31 12.34
N SER A 188 5.87 0.21 13.56
CA SER A 188 4.71 0.31 14.44
C SER A 188 4.52 1.72 14.97
N PRO A 189 3.30 2.27 14.95
CA PRO A 189 2.94 3.44 15.73
C PRO A 189 3.24 3.20 17.22
N VAL A 190 3.82 4.18 17.91
CA VAL A 190 3.91 4.16 19.36
C VAL A 190 2.52 4.42 19.93
N SER A 191 2.16 3.70 20.98
CA SER A 191 0.83 3.83 21.59
C SER A 191 0.52 5.27 22.00
N ASN A 192 -0.64 5.78 21.56
CA ASN A 192 -1.13 7.14 21.81
C ASN A 192 -0.18 8.26 21.31
N ALA A 193 0.55 8.02 20.24
CA ALA A 193 1.45 9.01 19.65
C ALA A 193 0.97 9.54 18.30
N ILE A 194 0.18 8.76 17.57
CA ILE A 194 -0.31 9.10 16.22
C ILE A 194 -1.83 9.15 16.24
N PHE A 195 -2.40 10.23 15.71
CA PHE A 195 -3.82 10.52 15.72
C PHE A 195 -4.29 10.97 14.33
N ASP A 196 -5.56 10.75 14.04
CA ASP A 196 -6.28 11.48 13.00
C ASP A 196 -6.63 12.92 13.46
N VAL A 197 -7.29 13.68 12.57
CA VAL A 197 -7.71 15.05 12.88
C VAL A 197 -8.86 15.10 13.91
N GLN A 198 -9.65 14.03 14.02
CA GLN A 198 -10.76 13.90 14.98
C GLN A 198 -10.28 13.42 16.35
N GLY A 199 -9.09 12.87 16.45
CA GLY A 199 -8.43 12.47 17.70
C GLY A 199 -8.51 10.98 18.01
N LEU A 200 -8.85 10.13 17.04
CA LEU A 200 -8.68 8.69 17.16
C LEU A 200 -7.21 8.31 16.98
N THR A 201 -6.75 7.35 17.76
CA THR A 201 -5.35 6.95 17.75
C THR A 201 -5.09 5.76 16.84
N ALA A 202 -4.02 5.82 16.05
CA ALA A 202 -3.52 4.65 15.35
C ALA A 202 -3.14 3.54 16.36
N SER A 203 -3.57 2.31 16.07
CA SER A 203 -3.17 1.15 16.86
C SER A 203 -1.66 0.91 16.74
N SER A 204 -1.02 0.46 17.83
CA SER A 204 0.36 -0.04 17.76
C SER A 204 0.47 -1.38 17.03
N THR A 205 -0.64 -2.09 16.86
CA THR A 205 -0.73 -3.29 16.03
C THR A 205 -1.34 -2.92 14.68
N GLN A 206 -0.55 -3.06 13.63
CA GLN A 206 -0.92 -2.73 12.27
C GLN A 206 -0.80 -3.96 11.36
N SER A 207 -1.53 -3.97 10.26
CA SER A 207 -1.26 -4.80 9.08
C SER A 207 -0.50 -3.97 8.04
N ASN A 208 0.08 -4.61 7.02
CA ASN A 208 0.80 -3.95 5.92
C ASN A 208 2.00 -3.06 6.37
N ASN A 209 2.52 -3.31 7.56
CA ASN A 209 3.56 -2.52 8.24
C ASN A 209 4.93 -3.22 8.24
N THR A 210 5.14 -4.17 7.34
CA THR A 210 6.40 -4.92 7.21
C THR A 210 6.99 -4.78 5.82
N VAL A 211 8.31 -4.70 5.75
CA VAL A 211 9.08 -4.69 4.50
C VAL A 211 10.32 -5.58 4.67
N ASN A 212 10.79 -6.17 3.57
CA ASN A 212 12.07 -6.87 3.56
C ASN A 212 13.17 -5.91 3.13
N ALA A 213 14.34 -5.98 3.78
CA ALA A 213 15.51 -5.26 3.30
C ALA A 213 15.98 -5.83 1.95
N ASN A 214 16.51 -4.96 1.09
CA ASN A 214 17.20 -5.40 -0.10
C ASN A 214 18.53 -6.03 0.29
N ALA A 215 18.91 -7.14 -0.34
CA ALA A 215 20.20 -7.77 -0.14
C ALA A 215 21.33 -6.86 -0.70
N ASP A 216 22.52 -7.07 -0.17
CA ASP A 216 23.81 -6.66 -0.72
C ASP A 216 24.63 -7.96 -0.78
N SER A 217 24.54 -8.64 -1.93
CA SER A 217 24.95 -10.04 -2.05
C SER A 217 26.46 -10.25 -2.03
N ASP A 218 27.23 -9.28 -2.48
CA ASP A 218 28.71 -9.34 -2.49
C ASP A 218 29.36 -8.51 -1.37
N GLY A 219 28.55 -7.69 -0.67
CA GLY A 219 29.00 -6.94 0.50
C GLY A 219 29.86 -5.74 0.21
N ASP A 220 29.68 -5.12 -0.96
CA ASP A 220 30.43 -3.94 -1.39
C ASP A 220 29.83 -2.61 -0.90
N GLY A 221 28.63 -2.67 -0.30
CA GLY A 221 27.88 -1.54 0.27
C GLY A 221 26.81 -0.96 -0.64
N ILE A 222 26.65 -1.51 -1.84
CA ILE A 222 25.55 -1.17 -2.77
C ILE A 222 24.60 -2.35 -2.79
N THR A 223 23.31 -2.08 -2.62
CA THR A 223 22.29 -3.14 -2.59
C THR A 223 22.01 -3.70 -3.99
N ASP A 224 21.69 -4.99 -4.08
CA ASP A 224 21.44 -5.70 -5.35
C ASP A 224 20.55 -4.93 -6.35
N PRO A 225 19.48 -4.21 -5.94
CA PRO A 225 18.68 -3.43 -6.87
C PRO A 225 19.40 -2.21 -7.50
N LEU A 226 20.49 -1.76 -6.91
CA LEU A 226 21.28 -0.60 -7.37
C LEU A 226 22.64 -1.02 -7.91
N ASP A 227 23.07 -2.26 -7.63
CA ASP A 227 24.36 -2.79 -8.02
C ASP A 227 24.35 -3.27 -9.49
N LEU A 228 25.17 -2.67 -10.33
CA LEU A 228 25.39 -3.07 -11.71
C LEU A 228 26.52 -4.08 -11.86
N CYS A 229 27.39 -4.24 -10.87
CA CYS A 229 28.60 -5.05 -10.91
C CYS A 229 28.60 -6.15 -9.84
N SER A 230 27.58 -6.98 -9.85
CA SER A 230 27.44 -8.09 -8.89
C SER A 230 28.70 -8.96 -8.83
N GLY A 231 29.16 -9.27 -7.63
CA GLY A 231 30.38 -10.08 -7.42
C GLY A 231 31.65 -9.26 -7.35
N THR A 232 31.56 -8.03 -6.86
CA THR A 232 32.71 -7.18 -6.55
C THR A 232 33.65 -7.86 -5.55
N PRO A 233 34.98 -7.82 -5.80
CA PRO A 233 35.95 -8.42 -4.88
C PRO A 233 35.89 -7.80 -3.49
N GLN A 234 35.86 -8.65 -2.44
CA GLN A 234 35.76 -8.21 -1.06
C GLN A 234 36.81 -7.17 -0.69
N GLY A 235 36.37 -6.00 -0.21
CA GLY A 235 37.22 -4.88 0.21
C GLY A 235 37.70 -3.98 -0.94
N ALA A 236 37.20 -4.20 -2.16
CA ALA A 236 37.42 -3.25 -3.25
C ALA A 236 36.65 -1.94 -3.00
N THR A 237 37.22 -0.84 -3.47
CA THR A 237 36.50 0.44 -3.51
C THR A 237 35.60 0.47 -4.74
N VAL A 238 34.32 0.77 -4.56
CA VAL A 238 33.34 0.83 -5.63
C VAL A 238 32.84 2.26 -5.85
N ASP A 239 32.25 2.48 -7.01
CA ASP A 239 31.50 3.70 -7.31
C ASP A 239 30.04 3.59 -6.84
N SER A 240 29.21 4.57 -7.21
CA SER A 240 27.77 4.62 -6.86
C SER A 240 26.94 3.51 -7.51
N GLU A 241 27.48 2.76 -8.44
CA GLU A 241 26.85 1.68 -9.19
C GLU A 241 27.33 0.29 -8.76
N GLY A 242 28.16 0.20 -7.69
CA GLY A 242 28.72 -1.05 -7.18
C GLY A 242 29.92 -1.57 -7.97
N CYS A 243 30.49 -0.78 -8.89
CA CYS A 243 31.57 -1.23 -9.75
C CYS A 243 32.92 -0.85 -9.21
N ALA A 244 33.76 -1.84 -8.92
CA ALA A 244 35.21 -1.63 -8.70
C ALA A 244 35.92 -1.25 -10.02
N GLU A 245 37.01 -0.53 -9.90
CA GLU A 245 37.79 -0.15 -11.09
C GLU A 245 38.24 -1.35 -11.93
N SER A 246 38.46 -2.50 -11.27
CA SER A 246 38.82 -3.75 -11.95
C SER A 246 37.71 -4.38 -12.76
N GLN A 247 36.46 -3.93 -12.58
CA GLN A 247 35.25 -4.45 -13.27
C GLN A 247 34.80 -3.51 -14.40
N LYS A 248 35.48 -2.38 -14.60
CA LYS A 248 35.17 -1.41 -15.65
C LYS A 248 35.93 -1.72 -16.93
N ASP A 249 35.29 -1.43 -18.04
CA ASP A 249 35.83 -1.50 -19.38
C ASP A 249 35.60 -0.13 -20.07
N PRO A 250 36.49 0.86 -19.84
CA PRO A 250 36.24 2.24 -20.24
C PRO A 250 36.22 2.48 -21.75
N ASP A 251 36.85 1.62 -22.55
CA ASP A 251 36.92 1.75 -24.02
C ASP A 251 36.09 0.69 -24.75
N ASN A 252 35.41 -0.20 -23.98
CA ASN A 252 34.51 -1.24 -24.48
C ASN A 252 35.19 -2.24 -25.44
N ASP A 253 36.40 -2.64 -25.16
CA ASP A 253 37.12 -3.62 -25.96
C ASP A 253 36.94 -5.08 -25.47
N GLY A 254 36.26 -5.27 -24.32
CA GLY A 254 35.99 -6.57 -23.70
C GLY A 254 37.08 -7.01 -22.72
N VAL A 255 38.05 -6.16 -22.43
CA VAL A 255 39.08 -6.38 -21.40
C VAL A 255 38.88 -5.35 -20.27
N PHE A 256 38.70 -5.83 -19.05
CA PHE A 256 38.51 -4.93 -17.91
C PHE A 256 39.79 -4.20 -17.55
N ALA A 257 39.65 -2.94 -17.09
CA ALA A 257 40.76 -2.02 -16.81
C ALA A 257 41.91 -2.60 -15.95
N ALA A 258 41.61 -3.55 -15.06
CA ALA A 258 42.62 -4.21 -14.23
C ALA A 258 43.56 -5.14 -15.03
N ASN A 259 43.12 -5.61 -16.20
CA ASN A 259 43.88 -6.52 -17.07
C ASN A 259 44.17 -5.91 -18.45
N ASP A 260 43.70 -4.68 -18.66
CA ASP A 260 43.83 -3.95 -19.91
C ASP A 260 45.16 -3.16 -19.92
N ASN A 261 45.97 -3.46 -20.89
CA ASN A 261 47.25 -2.77 -21.09
C ASN A 261 47.10 -1.42 -21.83
N CYS A 262 45.87 -1.06 -22.23
CA CYS A 262 45.54 0.22 -22.87
C CYS A 262 44.13 0.74 -22.51
N PRO A 263 43.81 1.02 -21.24
CA PRO A 263 42.45 1.19 -20.72
C PRO A 263 41.59 2.34 -21.29
N THR A 264 42.07 3.04 -22.28
CA THR A 264 41.36 4.16 -22.92
C THR A 264 41.36 4.08 -24.45
N VAL A 265 41.92 3.02 -25.03
CA VAL A 265 42.00 2.80 -26.48
C VAL A 265 41.82 1.33 -26.79
N ALA A 266 40.67 0.99 -27.31
CA ALA A 266 40.22 -0.38 -27.55
C ALA A 266 41.30 -1.21 -28.30
N ASN A 267 41.83 -2.23 -27.64
CA ASN A 267 42.79 -3.19 -28.16
C ASN A 267 42.48 -4.63 -27.66
N PRO A 268 41.40 -5.23 -28.08
CA PRO A 268 40.89 -6.50 -27.53
C PRO A 268 41.87 -7.67 -27.65
N ASP A 269 42.90 -7.56 -28.48
CA ASP A 269 43.98 -8.54 -28.60
C ASP A 269 45.10 -8.32 -27.59
N GLN A 270 45.05 -7.21 -26.80
CA GLN A 270 46.02 -6.85 -25.78
C GLN A 270 47.46 -6.91 -26.27
N ALA A 271 47.68 -6.49 -27.54
CA ALA A 271 48.98 -6.54 -28.19
C ALA A 271 50.01 -5.64 -27.46
N ASP A 272 51.07 -6.26 -26.98
CA ASP A 272 52.25 -5.63 -26.34
C ASP A 272 53.50 -6.19 -26.99
N ASN A 273 54.09 -5.43 -27.92
CA ASN A 273 55.14 -5.95 -28.81
C ASN A 273 56.52 -5.87 -28.20
N ASP A 274 56.74 -5.03 -27.23
CA ASP A 274 58.03 -4.86 -26.55
C ASP A 274 58.02 -5.37 -25.10
N GLN A 275 56.85 -5.85 -24.63
CA GLN A 275 56.61 -6.47 -23.32
C GLN A 275 56.87 -5.54 -22.13
N ASP A 276 56.61 -4.26 -22.30
CA ASP A 276 56.76 -3.27 -21.22
C ASP A 276 55.48 -3.13 -20.33
N GLY A 277 54.41 -3.85 -20.67
CA GLY A 277 53.15 -3.87 -19.95
C GLY A 277 52.18 -2.74 -20.37
N VAL A 278 52.51 -1.98 -21.39
CA VAL A 278 51.66 -0.97 -22.02
C VAL A 278 51.27 -1.45 -23.40
N GLY A 279 49.97 -1.49 -23.68
CA GLY A 279 49.45 -1.93 -24.99
C GLY A 279 50.00 -1.06 -26.13
N LEU A 280 49.96 -1.61 -27.34
CA LEU A 280 50.42 -0.93 -28.55
C LEU A 280 49.53 0.31 -28.82
N SER A 281 49.76 1.36 -28.03
CA SER A 281 49.13 2.64 -28.22
C SER A 281 49.86 3.40 -29.33
N LEU A 282 49.12 4.24 -30.05
CA LEU A 282 49.56 5.05 -31.21
C LEU A 282 50.71 6.02 -30.91
N ILE A 283 51.46 5.86 -29.80
CA ILE A 283 52.53 6.78 -29.34
C ILE A 283 53.92 6.21 -29.56
N HIS A 284 54.09 4.97 -30.01
CA HIS A 284 55.38 4.44 -30.40
C HIS A 284 55.63 4.60 -31.92
N ILE A 285 55.75 5.87 -32.38
CA ILE A 285 56.32 6.23 -33.67
C ILE A 285 57.63 6.99 -33.39
#